data_f2ff4925f1827e9f07960a52c072cacb
#
_entry.id   f2ff4925f1827e9f07960a52c072cacb
#
_cell.length_a   1.000
_cell.length_b   1.000
_cell.length_c   1.000
_cell.angle_alpha   90.00
_cell.angle_beta   90.00
_cell.angle_gamma   90.00
#
_symmetry.space_group_name_H-M   'P 1'
#
loop_
_entity.id
_entity.type
_entity.pdbx_description
1 polymer ?
#
loop_
_entity_poly.entity_id
_entity_poly.type
_entity_poly.pdbx_seq_one_letter_code
_entity_poly.pdbx_strand_id
1 'polypeptide(L)'
;MTILAKSIRPLPVVKEKDGQYFDSFTDKEQRYRNRHLDLILNPQVRETFQKRTKIIREIRKFLDNKGFLEVETPILQPIYGGANARPFTTHHNALNQKLFLRIADELYLKRLIIGGIDRVYEMAKDFRNEGMDRNHNPEFTMLEFYWAYADYEDLSLIHI
;
A
#
# COMPACT_ATOMS: atom_id res chain seq x y z
N MET A 1 0.55 7.61 -35.90
CA MET A 1 -0.36 7.17 -34.81
C MET A 1 -1.47 6.37 -35.46
N THR A 2 -1.68 5.13 -35.06
CA THR A 2 -2.72 4.24 -35.63
C THR A 2 -3.89 4.17 -34.65
N ILE A 3 -5.12 4.47 -35.12
CA ILE A 3 -6.33 4.33 -34.27
C ILE A 3 -6.71 2.86 -34.27
N LEU A 4 -6.71 2.23 -33.11
CA LEU A 4 -7.01 0.80 -32.94
C LEU A 4 -8.51 0.54 -32.76
N ALA A 5 -9.21 1.46 -32.07
CA ALA A 5 -10.64 1.39 -31.85
C ALA A 5 -11.22 2.80 -31.61
N LYS A 6 -12.51 2.98 -31.89
CA LYS A 6 -13.25 4.19 -31.59
C LYS A 6 -13.91 4.06 -30.21
N SER A 7 -13.70 5.04 -29.34
CA SER A 7 -14.39 5.10 -28.04
C SER A 7 -15.89 5.34 -28.25
N ILE A 8 -16.74 4.53 -27.57
CA ILE A 8 -18.19 4.65 -27.64
C ILE A 8 -18.70 5.74 -26.70
N ARG A 9 -18.01 5.95 -25.58
CA ARG A 9 -18.37 6.99 -24.59
C ARG A 9 -17.35 8.12 -24.63
N PRO A 10 -17.79 9.39 -24.73
CA PRO A 10 -16.90 10.53 -24.66
C PRO A 10 -16.32 10.66 -23.24
N LEU A 11 -15.12 11.23 -23.15
CA LEU A 11 -14.58 11.67 -21.86
C LEU A 11 -15.41 12.87 -21.35
N PRO A 12 -15.57 13.02 -20.02
CA PRO A 12 -16.09 14.25 -19.44
C PRO A 12 -15.23 15.44 -19.90
N VAL A 13 -15.88 16.46 -20.46
CA VAL A 13 -15.22 17.69 -20.92
C VAL A 13 -15.73 18.83 -20.07
N VAL A 14 -14.81 19.59 -19.47
CA VAL A 14 -15.16 20.79 -18.72
C VAL A 14 -15.79 21.79 -19.66
N LYS A 15 -17.00 22.22 -19.35
CA LYS A 15 -17.73 23.28 -20.07
C LYS A 15 -17.80 24.49 -19.18
N GLU A 16 -17.51 25.65 -19.74
CA GLU A 16 -17.71 26.93 -19.09
C GLU A 16 -18.93 27.62 -19.67
N LYS A 17 -19.85 28.06 -18.83
CA LYS A 17 -21.00 28.86 -19.17
C LYS A 17 -21.23 29.90 -18.08
N ASP A 18 -21.27 31.16 -18.46
CA ASP A 18 -21.51 32.28 -17.54
C ASP A 18 -20.54 32.35 -16.33
N GLY A 19 -19.25 31.99 -16.57
CA GLY A 19 -18.23 31.93 -15.51
C GLY A 19 -18.34 30.71 -14.57
N GLN A 20 -19.28 29.82 -14.83
CA GLN A 20 -19.41 28.56 -14.09
C GLN A 20 -18.87 27.37 -14.89
N TYR A 21 -18.14 26.49 -14.21
CA TYR A 21 -17.60 25.27 -14.79
C TYR A 21 -18.53 24.08 -14.52
N PHE A 22 -18.94 23.42 -15.59
CA PHE A 22 -19.79 22.23 -15.57
C PHE A 22 -18.98 21.02 -16.05
N ASP A 23 -19.45 19.83 -15.67
CA ASP A 23 -18.85 18.54 -16.08
C ASP A 23 -17.36 18.38 -15.67
N SER A 24 -16.89 19.21 -14.72
CA SER A 24 -15.57 18.98 -14.14
C SER A 24 -15.58 17.68 -13.31
N PHE A 25 -14.66 16.77 -13.61
CA PHE A 25 -14.56 15.49 -12.90
C PHE A 25 -13.93 15.69 -11.51
N THR A 26 -14.68 16.35 -10.60
CA THR A 26 -14.20 16.79 -9.27
C THR A 26 -14.77 16.00 -8.11
N ASP A 27 -15.92 15.32 -8.31
CA ASP A 27 -16.54 14.51 -7.25
C ASP A 27 -15.60 13.40 -6.78
N LYS A 28 -15.34 13.34 -5.47
CA LYS A 28 -14.36 12.44 -4.89
C LYS A 28 -14.70 10.97 -5.10
N GLU A 29 -15.96 10.61 -4.92
CA GLU A 29 -16.40 9.22 -5.07
C GLU A 29 -16.27 8.75 -6.51
N GLN A 30 -16.71 9.55 -7.46
CA GLN A 30 -16.57 9.27 -8.89
C GLN A 30 -15.11 9.14 -9.30
N ARG A 31 -14.22 10.00 -8.80
CA ARG A 31 -12.78 9.94 -9.05
C ARG A 31 -12.14 8.66 -8.50
N TYR A 32 -12.53 8.23 -7.31
CA TYR A 32 -12.04 6.97 -6.72
C TYR A 32 -12.56 5.74 -7.45
N ARG A 33 -13.85 5.72 -7.81
CA ARG A 33 -14.44 4.60 -8.54
C ARG A 33 -13.96 4.50 -9.99
N ASN A 34 -13.63 5.62 -10.62
CA ASN A 34 -13.19 5.71 -12.01
C ASN A 34 -11.77 6.25 -12.10
N ARG A 35 -10.83 5.62 -11.42
CA ARG A 35 -9.44 6.10 -11.34
C ARG A 35 -8.78 6.29 -12.70
N HIS A 36 -9.12 5.49 -13.70
CA HIS A 36 -8.63 5.63 -15.06
C HIS A 36 -9.05 6.97 -15.71
N LEU A 37 -10.29 7.41 -15.48
CA LEU A 37 -10.75 8.73 -15.92
C LEU A 37 -10.05 9.85 -15.14
N ASP A 38 -9.91 9.69 -13.84
CA ASP A 38 -9.21 10.65 -12.99
C ASP A 38 -7.76 10.87 -13.42
N LEU A 39 -7.05 9.81 -13.81
CA LEU A 39 -5.68 9.90 -14.33
C LEU A 39 -5.59 10.60 -15.70
N ILE A 40 -6.63 10.52 -16.52
CA ILE A 40 -6.68 11.19 -17.82
C ILE A 40 -7.00 12.67 -17.64
N LEU A 41 -8.01 12.99 -16.82
CA LEU A 41 -8.60 14.32 -16.70
C LEU A 41 -7.86 15.22 -15.70
N ASN A 42 -7.18 14.64 -14.72
CA ASN A 42 -6.48 15.34 -13.64
C ASN A 42 -4.98 14.99 -13.64
N PRO A 43 -4.13 15.68 -14.40
CA PRO A 43 -2.69 15.37 -14.52
C PRO A 43 -1.96 15.32 -13.19
N GLN A 44 -2.34 16.17 -12.21
CA GLN A 44 -1.77 16.21 -10.87
C GLN A 44 -1.94 14.88 -10.10
N VAL A 45 -2.96 14.09 -10.41
CA VAL A 45 -3.17 12.76 -9.83
C VAL A 45 -2.07 11.81 -10.29
N ARG A 46 -1.70 11.87 -11.57
CA ARG A 46 -0.59 11.08 -12.12
C ARG A 46 0.74 11.41 -11.44
N GLU A 47 1.00 12.70 -11.23
CA GLU A 47 2.19 13.15 -10.50
C GLU A 47 2.23 12.60 -9.06
N THR A 48 1.08 12.57 -8.37
CA THR A 48 0.97 12.00 -7.02
C THR A 48 1.40 10.53 -7.00
N PHE A 49 0.93 9.72 -7.95
CA PHE A 49 1.34 8.32 -8.06
C PHE A 49 2.82 8.16 -8.40
N GLN A 50 3.36 9.02 -9.28
CA GLN A 50 4.79 9.01 -9.58
C GLN A 50 5.64 9.40 -8.36
N LYS A 51 5.22 10.41 -7.58
CA LYS A 51 5.87 10.78 -6.32
C LYS A 51 5.86 9.63 -5.32
N ARG A 52 4.71 8.97 -5.14
CA ARG A 52 4.59 7.79 -4.27
C ARG A 52 5.58 6.69 -4.67
N THR A 53 5.69 6.38 -5.96
CA THR A 53 6.64 5.37 -6.45
C THR A 53 8.09 5.76 -6.17
N LYS A 54 8.44 7.04 -6.34
CA LYS A 54 9.79 7.54 -6.03
C LYS A 54 10.09 7.40 -4.53
N ILE A 55 9.16 7.79 -3.66
CA ILE A 55 9.33 7.66 -2.20
C ILE A 55 9.60 6.21 -1.80
N ILE A 56 8.78 5.27 -2.27
CA ILE A 56 8.96 3.84 -1.97
C ILE A 56 10.33 3.34 -2.46
N ARG A 57 10.77 3.76 -3.64
CA ARG A 57 12.08 3.39 -4.19
C ARG A 57 13.23 3.91 -3.34
N GLU A 58 13.16 5.16 -2.88
CA GLU A 58 14.21 5.73 -2.04
C GLU A 58 14.25 5.10 -0.64
N ILE A 59 13.10 4.73 -0.08
CA ILE A 59 13.03 3.97 1.18
C ILE A 59 13.74 2.61 1.02
N ARG A 60 13.42 1.85 -0.04
CA ARG A 60 14.09 0.57 -0.32
C ARG A 60 15.60 0.74 -0.44
N LYS A 61 16.03 1.67 -1.29
CA LYS A 61 17.44 1.97 -1.49
C LYS A 61 18.16 2.35 -0.18
N PHE A 62 17.48 3.10 0.68
CA PHE A 62 18.03 3.46 1.98
C PHE A 62 18.25 2.25 2.88
N LEU A 63 17.24 1.37 2.99
CA LEU A 63 17.34 0.15 3.81
C LEU A 63 18.36 -0.84 3.23
N ASP A 64 18.37 -1.05 1.91
CA ASP A 64 19.36 -1.88 1.21
C ASP A 64 20.80 -1.39 1.49
N ASN A 65 21.03 -0.07 1.40
CA ASN A 65 22.34 0.53 1.71
C ASN A 65 22.74 0.40 3.19
N LYS A 66 21.78 0.19 4.09
CA LYS A 66 22.02 -0.11 5.50
C LYS A 66 22.21 -1.61 5.76
N GLY A 67 22.18 -2.44 4.72
CA GLY A 67 22.37 -3.87 4.79
C GLY A 67 21.15 -4.66 5.25
N PHE A 68 19.95 -4.08 5.13
CA PHE A 68 18.71 -4.82 5.33
C PHE A 68 18.38 -5.67 4.12
N LEU A 69 17.84 -6.87 4.37
CA LEU A 69 17.31 -7.76 3.33
C LEU A 69 15.79 -7.54 3.19
N GLU A 70 15.33 -7.21 1.98
CA GLU A 70 13.89 -7.20 1.67
C GLU A 70 13.38 -8.64 1.55
N VAL A 71 12.27 -8.93 2.21
CA VAL A 71 11.64 -10.26 2.19
C VAL A 71 10.14 -10.12 1.91
N GLU A 72 9.54 -11.25 1.53
CA GLU A 72 8.09 -11.41 1.40
C GLU A 72 7.63 -12.52 2.33
N THR A 73 6.73 -12.20 3.25
CA THR A 73 6.16 -13.15 4.19
C THR A 73 4.69 -13.45 3.88
N PRO A 74 4.11 -14.55 4.40
CA PRO A 74 2.75 -14.95 4.05
C PRO A 74 1.69 -13.91 4.46
N ILE A 75 0.82 -13.54 3.52
CA ILE A 75 -0.39 -12.73 3.78
C ILE A 75 -1.44 -13.57 4.49
N LEU A 76 -1.63 -14.84 4.04
CA LEU A 76 -2.58 -15.76 4.66
C LEU A 76 -1.91 -16.48 5.82
N GLN A 77 -2.40 -16.25 7.03
CA GLN A 77 -1.79 -16.73 8.26
C GLN A 77 -2.78 -17.57 9.08
N PRO A 78 -2.33 -18.69 9.67
CA PRO A 78 -3.17 -19.49 10.58
C PRO A 78 -3.42 -18.80 11.92
N ILE A 79 -2.52 -17.90 12.33
CA ILE A 79 -2.60 -17.10 13.54
C ILE A 79 -2.24 -15.67 13.18
N TYR A 80 -3.09 -14.72 13.51
CA TYR A 80 -2.82 -13.29 13.36
C TYR A 80 -2.21 -12.69 14.62
N GLY A 81 -1.46 -11.60 14.48
CA GLY A 81 -0.83 -10.91 15.61
C GLY A 81 0.09 -9.77 15.14
N GLY A 82 0.86 -9.21 16.06
CA GLY A 82 1.76 -8.08 15.80
C GLY A 82 1.10 -6.70 15.88
N ALA A 83 -0.22 -6.64 16.01
CA ALA A 83 -0.98 -5.41 16.20
C ALA A 83 -2.27 -5.67 16.97
N ASN A 84 -2.86 -4.61 17.53
CA ASN A 84 -4.18 -4.68 18.12
C ASN A 84 -5.22 -4.25 17.07
N ALA A 85 -5.59 -5.17 16.18
CA ALA A 85 -6.53 -4.92 15.10
C ALA A 85 -7.40 -6.15 14.82
N ARG A 86 -8.55 -5.94 14.20
CA ARG A 86 -9.45 -7.02 13.78
C ARG A 86 -9.06 -7.54 12.40
N PRO A 87 -8.76 -8.85 12.22
CA PRO A 87 -8.40 -9.41 10.93
C PRO A 87 -9.60 -9.64 10.03
N PHE A 88 -9.37 -9.66 8.71
CA PHE A 88 -10.25 -10.35 7.77
C PHE A 88 -10.00 -11.85 7.88
N THR A 89 -11.06 -12.64 7.71
CA THR A 89 -10.99 -14.11 7.78
C THR A 89 -11.34 -14.73 6.43
N THR A 90 -10.69 -15.84 6.12
CA THR A 90 -11.00 -16.65 4.94
C THR A 90 -10.89 -18.14 5.26
N HIS A 91 -11.21 -19.00 4.30
CA HIS A 91 -11.17 -20.45 4.44
C HIS A 91 -10.35 -21.09 3.33
N HIS A 92 -9.38 -21.93 3.68
CA HIS A 92 -8.63 -22.74 2.73
C HIS A 92 -9.37 -24.06 2.47
N ASN A 93 -10.04 -24.17 1.33
CA ASN A 93 -10.94 -25.29 1.05
C ASN A 93 -10.24 -26.65 1.09
N ALA A 94 -9.07 -26.78 0.45
CA ALA A 94 -8.37 -28.07 0.36
C ALA A 94 -7.86 -28.57 1.71
N LEU A 95 -7.48 -27.67 2.62
CA LEU A 95 -7.01 -28.01 3.97
C LEU A 95 -8.12 -27.96 5.02
N ASN A 96 -9.33 -27.54 4.65
CA ASN A 96 -10.45 -27.28 5.57
C ASN A 96 -10.01 -26.44 6.78
N GLN A 97 -9.26 -25.37 6.52
CA GLN A 97 -8.62 -24.56 7.57
C GLN A 97 -9.05 -23.10 7.49
N LYS A 98 -9.39 -22.50 8.63
CA LYS A 98 -9.60 -21.08 8.76
C LYS A 98 -8.26 -20.35 8.72
N LEU A 99 -8.18 -19.32 7.89
CA LEU A 99 -7.02 -18.43 7.78
C LEU A 99 -7.45 -16.99 8.00
N PHE A 100 -6.44 -16.15 8.27
CA PHE A 100 -6.58 -14.72 8.47
C PHE A 100 -5.69 -13.99 7.48
N LEU A 101 -6.16 -12.86 6.96
CA LEU A 101 -5.27 -11.91 6.29
C LEU A 101 -4.47 -11.20 7.38
N ARG A 102 -3.17 -11.04 7.17
CA ARG A 102 -2.25 -10.43 8.15
C ARG A 102 -2.67 -9.00 8.51
N ILE A 103 -2.47 -8.63 9.74
CA ILE A 103 -2.71 -7.28 10.27
C ILE A 103 -1.40 -6.52 10.55
N ALA A 104 -0.27 -7.22 10.49
CA ALA A 104 1.11 -6.76 10.66
C ALA A 104 2.08 -7.83 10.14
N ASP A 105 3.32 -7.45 9.86
CA ASP A 105 4.37 -8.34 9.37
C ASP A 105 5.22 -8.94 10.51
N GLU A 106 5.09 -8.40 11.71
CA GLU A 106 5.91 -8.61 12.91
C GLU A 106 6.26 -10.07 13.18
N LEU A 107 5.26 -10.95 13.23
CA LEU A 107 5.46 -12.33 13.69
C LEU A 107 6.41 -13.13 12.78
N TYR A 108 6.33 -12.90 11.50
CA TYR A 108 7.18 -13.59 10.52
C TYR A 108 8.56 -12.94 10.42
N LEU A 109 8.66 -11.63 10.45
CA LEU A 109 9.95 -10.92 10.43
C LEU A 109 10.79 -11.28 11.66
N LYS A 110 10.18 -11.36 12.85
CA LYS A 110 10.87 -11.82 14.06
C LYS A 110 11.36 -13.27 13.95
N ARG A 111 10.64 -14.16 13.27
CA ARG A 111 11.12 -15.53 13.00
C ARG A 111 12.34 -15.54 12.11
N LEU A 112 12.44 -14.63 11.14
CA LEU A 112 13.61 -14.49 10.28
C LEU A 112 14.82 -14.01 11.06
N ILE A 113 14.64 -13.09 12.01
CA ILE A 113 15.71 -12.68 12.96
C ILE A 113 16.20 -13.88 13.79
N ILE A 114 15.28 -14.67 14.34
CA ILE A 114 15.63 -15.89 15.07
C ILE A 114 16.35 -16.89 14.15
N GLY A 115 16.00 -16.93 12.87
CA GLY A 115 16.63 -17.74 11.84
C GLY A 115 18.02 -17.28 11.41
N GLY A 116 18.53 -16.16 11.96
CA GLY A 116 19.87 -15.65 11.70
C GLY A 116 19.98 -14.58 10.62
N ILE A 117 18.86 -13.93 10.22
CA ILE A 117 18.89 -12.76 9.35
C ILE A 117 18.90 -11.51 10.24
N ASP A 118 20.07 -10.91 10.43
CA ASP A 118 20.26 -9.84 11.41
C ASP A 118 19.51 -8.53 11.06
N ARG A 119 19.21 -8.28 9.79
CA ARG A 119 18.51 -7.08 9.32
C ARG A 119 17.53 -7.46 8.23
N VAL A 120 16.25 -7.23 8.47
CA VAL A 120 15.18 -7.64 7.56
C VAL A 120 14.12 -6.56 7.49
N TYR A 121 13.54 -6.35 6.31
CA TYR A 121 12.36 -5.50 6.15
C TYR A 121 11.39 -6.07 5.13
N GLU A 122 10.15 -5.65 5.24
CA GLU A 122 9.09 -5.93 4.27
C GLU A 122 8.31 -4.66 3.97
N MET A 123 8.08 -4.40 2.68
CA MET A 123 7.17 -3.37 2.20
C MET A 123 5.91 -4.05 1.69
N ALA A 124 4.91 -4.16 2.53
CA ALA A 124 3.82 -5.11 2.37
C ALA A 124 2.43 -4.50 2.36
N LYS A 125 1.44 -5.32 2.04
CA LYS A 125 0.02 -5.04 2.23
C LYS A 125 -0.47 -5.70 3.51
N ASP A 126 -1.02 -4.87 4.40
CA ASP A 126 -1.70 -5.29 5.60
C ASP A 126 -3.19 -5.00 5.54
N PHE A 127 -3.96 -5.74 6.34
CA PHE A 127 -5.41 -5.76 6.26
C PHE A 127 -6.02 -5.63 7.65
N ARG A 128 -6.83 -4.60 7.89
CA ARG A 128 -7.55 -4.39 9.15
C ARG A 128 -9.03 -4.22 8.87
N ASN A 129 -9.85 -5.15 9.40
CA ASN A 129 -11.30 -5.15 9.22
C ASN A 129 -11.96 -4.19 10.21
N GLU A 130 -11.72 -2.91 9.99
CA GLU A 130 -12.15 -1.80 10.85
C GLU A 130 -12.78 -0.68 10.01
N GLY A 131 -13.17 0.41 10.63
CA GLY A 131 -13.77 1.57 9.96
C GLY A 131 -12.82 2.24 8.96
N MET A 132 -13.38 2.93 7.98
CA MET A 132 -12.65 3.74 7.00
C MET A 132 -12.84 5.22 7.28
N ASP A 133 -11.74 5.96 7.16
CA ASP A 133 -11.75 7.42 7.19
C ASP A 133 -10.72 7.99 6.20
N ARG A 134 -10.39 9.27 6.33
CA ARG A 134 -9.41 9.93 5.46
C ARG A 134 -8.01 9.32 5.53
N ASN A 135 -7.62 8.78 6.68
CA ASN A 135 -6.28 8.31 6.99
C ASN A 135 -6.21 6.77 7.14
N HIS A 136 -7.36 6.10 7.22
CA HIS A 136 -7.45 4.67 7.46
C HIS A 136 -8.22 3.97 6.35
N ASN A 137 -7.59 2.97 5.76
CA ASN A 137 -8.20 2.04 4.81
C ASN A 137 -8.07 0.62 5.34
N PRO A 138 -9.02 -0.28 5.02
CA PRO A 138 -8.93 -1.68 5.44
C PRO A 138 -7.75 -2.44 4.80
N GLU A 139 -7.26 -1.98 3.67
CA GLU A 139 -6.03 -2.44 3.01
C GLU A 139 -5.09 -1.26 2.84
N PHE A 140 -3.86 -1.37 3.33
CA PHE A 140 -2.86 -0.31 3.25
C PHE A 140 -1.46 -0.87 3.06
N THR A 141 -0.51 -0.01 2.72
CA THR A 141 0.90 -0.39 2.61
C THR A 141 1.58 -0.10 3.95
N MET A 142 2.21 -1.13 4.52
CA MET A 142 3.04 -1.05 5.71
C MET A 142 4.50 -1.20 5.32
N LEU A 143 5.38 -0.58 6.07
CA LEU A 143 6.80 -0.88 6.14
C LEU A 143 7.10 -1.32 7.56
N GLU A 144 7.57 -2.54 7.72
CA GLU A 144 8.16 -3.00 8.96
C GLU A 144 9.61 -3.43 8.71
N PHE A 145 10.50 -3.14 9.66
CA PHE A 145 11.89 -3.57 9.61
C PHE A 145 12.39 -3.91 11.01
N TYR A 146 13.27 -4.89 11.07
CA TYR A 146 13.82 -5.43 12.31
C TYR A 146 15.33 -5.55 12.20
N TRP A 147 16.02 -5.18 13.28
CA TRP A 147 17.46 -5.20 13.35
C TRP A 147 17.90 -5.86 14.66
N ALA A 148 18.58 -7.02 14.55
CA ALA A 148 19.16 -7.72 15.70
C ALA A 148 20.34 -6.94 16.29
N TYR A 149 20.46 -6.99 17.62
CA TYR A 149 21.56 -6.36 18.38
C TYR A 149 21.64 -4.83 18.25
N ALA A 150 20.59 -4.19 17.80
CA ALA A 150 20.45 -2.74 17.72
C ALA A 150 19.54 -2.21 18.82
N ASP A 151 19.79 -0.99 19.28
CA ASP A 151 18.94 -0.30 20.23
C ASP A 151 18.21 0.91 19.61
N TYR A 152 17.55 1.71 20.44
CA TYR A 152 16.80 2.87 19.99
C TYR A 152 17.71 4.00 19.44
N GLU A 153 18.98 4.06 19.87
CA GLU A 153 19.94 5.05 19.34
C GLU A 153 20.34 4.68 17.92
N ASP A 154 20.58 3.41 17.63
CA ASP A 154 20.82 2.91 16.27
C ASP A 154 19.63 3.22 15.36
N LEU A 155 18.40 3.07 15.86
CA LEU A 155 17.19 3.40 15.10
C LEU A 155 17.02 4.90 14.91
N SER A 156 17.48 5.75 15.85
CA SER A 156 17.38 7.20 15.73
C SER A 156 18.19 7.74 14.56
N LEU A 157 19.30 7.11 14.21
CA LEU A 157 20.14 7.44 13.05
C LEU A 157 19.44 7.16 11.70
N ILE A 158 18.32 6.47 11.71
CA ILE A 158 17.48 6.24 10.53
C ILE A 158 16.57 7.44 10.24
N HIS A 159 16.37 8.31 11.23
CA HIS A 159 15.44 9.45 11.17
C HIS A 159 16.12 10.80 10.85
N ILE A 160 17.43 10.82 10.63
CA ILE A 160 18.19 12.06 10.31
C ILE A 160 18.47 12.12 8.82
#